data_aef1b7ee2455a4b3a41180e4a9a3ba33
#
_entry.id   aef1b7ee2455a4b3a41180e4a9a3ba33
#
_cell.length_a   1.000
_cell.length_b   1.000
_cell.length_c   1.000
_cell.angle_alpha   90.00
_cell.angle_beta   90.00
_cell.angle_gamma   90.00
#
_symmetry.space_group_name_H-M   'P 1'
#
loop_
_entity.id
_entity.type
_entity.pdbx_description
1 polymer ?
#
loop_
_entity_poly.entity_id
_entity_poly.type
_entity_poly.pdbx_seq_one_letter_code
_entity_poly.pdbx_strand_id
1 'polypeptide(L)'
;MRKRIKVERVRKYNPQRKKMGYSTCFVRHGHVDWDELVEDALTHTTFERGAGTGVMIQLMDSFVELLHSGYSVELRGLGTFRLQACSPWTETPQEQHKESVRASIRFEPCDDLKRYLRHPMVQWTGKLVFPADKDEE
;
A
#
# COMPACT_ATOMS: atom_id res chain seq x y z
N MET A 1 18.07 -7.86 -6.13
CA MET A 1 17.73 -8.40 -7.46
C MET A 1 16.32 -8.00 -7.84
N ARG A 2 16.15 -7.25 -8.92
CA ARG A 2 14.81 -6.79 -9.36
C ARG A 2 14.08 -7.95 -10.01
N LYS A 3 13.01 -8.42 -9.38
CA LYS A 3 12.13 -9.46 -9.95
C LYS A 3 11.17 -8.83 -10.97
N ARG A 4 10.83 -9.58 -11.99
CA ARG A 4 9.82 -9.17 -12.97
C ARG A 4 8.43 -9.27 -12.34
N ILE A 5 7.62 -8.24 -12.54
CA ILE A 5 6.24 -8.22 -12.08
C ILE A 5 5.35 -8.78 -13.18
N LYS A 6 4.54 -9.77 -12.85
CA LYS A 6 3.58 -10.34 -13.81
C LYS A 6 2.41 -9.40 -14.01
N VAL A 7 2.01 -9.22 -15.27
CA VAL A 7 0.96 -8.30 -15.69
C VAL A 7 -0.04 -9.03 -16.59
N GLU A 8 -1.31 -8.80 -16.35
CA GLU A 8 -2.42 -9.31 -17.14
C GLU A 8 -3.13 -8.20 -17.90
N ARG A 9 -3.74 -8.55 -19.03
CA ARG A 9 -4.66 -7.67 -19.75
C ARG A 9 -6.07 -7.90 -19.23
N VAL A 10 -6.75 -6.81 -18.92
CA VAL A 10 -8.14 -6.84 -18.45
C VAL A 10 -9.02 -6.10 -19.42
N ARG A 11 -10.09 -6.74 -19.88
CA ARG A 11 -11.13 -6.09 -20.67
C ARG A 11 -12.01 -5.26 -19.74
N LYS A 12 -12.09 -3.96 -20.01
CA LYS A 12 -12.79 -3.01 -19.14
C LYS A 12 -13.57 -1.99 -19.95
N TYR A 13 -14.77 -1.67 -19.49
CA TYR A 13 -15.55 -0.57 -20.05
C TYR A 13 -14.98 0.78 -19.62
N ASN A 14 -14.78 1.67 -20.57
CA ASN A 14 -14.36 3.03 -20.30
C ASN A 14 -15.58 3.97 -20.43
N PRO A 15 -16.08 4.52 -19.30
CA PRO A 15 -17.25 5.38 -19.30
C PRO A 15 -17.03 6.72 -20.01
N GLN A 16 -15.80 7.22 -20.03
CA GLN A 16 -15.48 8.47 -20.74
C GLN A 16 -15.51 8.31 -22.25
N ARG A 17 -15.02 7.18 -22.75
CA ARG A 17 -15.02 6.87 -24.18
C ARG A 17 -16.25 6.07 -24.64
N LYS A 18 -17.10 5.64 -23.70
CA LYS A 18 -18.27 4.80 -23.94
C LYS A 18 -17.99 3.55 -24.78
N LYS A 19 -16.83 2.94 -24.57
CA LYS A 19 -16.34 1.79 -25.33
C LYS A 19 -15.69 0.75 -24.40
N MET A 20 -15.73 -0.50 -24.84
CA MET A 20 -14.93 -1.55 -24.26
C MET A 20 -13.48 -1.40 -24.73
N GLY A 21 -12.55 -1.58 -23.81
CA GLY A 21 -11.14 -1.50 -24.09
C GLY A 21 -10.36 -2.44 -23.17
N TYR A 22 -9.05 -2.28 -23.20
CA TYR A 22 -8.16 -3.11 -22.39
C TYR A 22 -7.33 -2.22 -21.48
N SER A 23 -7.13 -2.70 -20.25
CA SER A 23 -6.17 -2.13 -19.31
C SER A 23 -5.27 -3.23 -18.78
N THR A 24 -4.28 -2.85 -18.01
CA THR A 24 -3.37 -3.79 -17.39
C THR A 24 -3.59 -3.82 -15.88
N CYS A 25 -3.42 -4.97 -15.27
CA CYS A 25 -3.35 -5.11 -13.83
C CYS A 25 -2.21 -6.02 -13.43
N PHE A 26 -1.69 -5.83 -12.24
CA PHE A 26 -0.67 -6.72 -11.69
C PHE A 26 -1.31 -8.03 -11.22
N VAL A 27 -0.62 -9.12 -11.47
CA VAL A 27 -0.99 -10.42 -10.92
C VAL A 27 -0.56 -10.47 -9.47
N ARG A 28 -1.53 -10.62 -8.58
CA ARG A 28 -1.27 -10.79 -7.16
C ARG A 28 -0.82 -12.22 -6.88
N HIS A 29 0.34 -12.39 -6.24
CA HIS A 29 0.85 -13.72 -5.89
C HIS A 29 0.22 -14.29 -4.63
N GLY A 30 -0.36 -13.45 -3.80
CA GLY A 30 -0.95 -13.85 -2.54
C GLY A 30 -0.82 -12.76 -1.49
N HIS A 31 -1.12 -13.12 -0.27
CA HIS A 31 -1.01 -12.25 0.89
C HIS A 31 0.14 -12.76 1.78
N VAL A 32 1.02 -11.86 2.17
CA VAL A 32 2.07 -12.12 3.16
C VAL A 32 1.64 -11.45 4.45
N ASP A 33 1.41 -12.23 5.49
CA ASP A 33 1.03 -11.71 6.79
C ASP A 33 2.25 -11.22 7.59
N TRP A 34 1.99 -10.70 8.80
CA TRP A 34 3.04 -10.18 9.65
C TRP A 34 4.08 -11.25 10.03
N ASP A 35 3.65 -12.45 10.38
CA ASP A 35 4.53 -13.52 10.81
C ASP A 35 5.45 -13.99 9.67
N GLU A 36 4.93 -14.11 8.47
CA GLU A 36 5.70 -14.44 7.27
C GLU A 36 6.71 -13.35 6.93
N LEU A 37 6.32 -12.07 7.03
CA LEU A 37 7.20 -10.94 6.80
C LEU A 37 8.36 -10.91 7.81
N VAL A 38 8.08 -11.13 9.08
CA VAL A 38 9.07 -11.18 10.16
C VAL A 38 10.03 -12.34 9.95
N GLU A 39 9.52 -13.51 9.59
CA GLU A 39 10.34 -14.70 9.33
C GLU A 39 11.29 -14.47 8.14
N ASP A 40 10.79 -13.91 7.04
CA ASP A 40 11.61 -13.57 5.88
C ASP A 40 12.70 -12.56 6.23
N ALA A 41 12.36 -11.53 7.00
CA ALA A 41 13.32 -10.52 7.45
C ALA A 41 14.41 -11.12 8.33
N LEU A 42 14.06 -12.01 9.25
CA LEU A 42 15.01 -12.62 10.19
C LEU A 42 15.93 -13.68 9.56
N THR A 43 15.51 -14.31 8.44
CA THR A 43 16.39 -15.26 7.72
C THR A 43 17.67 -14.61 7.20
N HIS A 44 17.66 -13.30 7.00
CA HIS A 44 18.81 -12.53 6.52
C HIS A 44 19.62 -11.86 7.65
N THR A 45 19.30 -12.15 8.89
CA THR A 45 19.96 -11.58 10.05
C THR A 45 20.53 -12.68 10.96
N THR A 46 21.44 -12.27 11.84
CA THR A 46 21.99 -13.15 12.88
C THR A 46 21.22 -13.07 14.21
N PHE A 47 20.15 -12.31 14.25
CA PHE A 47 19.33 -12.19 15.44
C PHE A 47 18.59 -13.48 15.75
N GLU A 48 18.54 -13.81 17.02
CA GLU A 48 17.66 -14.85 17.52
C GLU A 48 16.19 -14.50 17.22
N ARG A 49 15.40 -15.46 16.82
CA ARG A 49 14.01 -15.26 16.38
C ARG A 49 13.16 -14.50 17.40
N GLY A 50 13.26 -14.84 18.68
CA GLY A 50 12.50 -14.16 19.74
C GLY A 50 12.89 -12.71 19.93
N ALA A 51 14.19 -12.44 19.96
CA ALA A 51 14.72 -11.08 20.12
C ALA A 51 14.39 -10.21 18.89
N GLY A 52 14.59 -10.74 17.69
CA GLY A 52 14.29 -10.03 16.44
C GLY A 52 12.82 -9.69 16.29
N THR A 53 11.94 -10.63 16.58
CA THR A 53 10.48 -10.42 16.58
C THR A 53 10.07 -9.34 17.59
N GLY A 54 10.64 -9.37 18.79
CA GLY A 54 10.39 -8.36 19.81
C GLY A 54 10.75 -6.94 19.37
N VAL A 55 11.90 -6.78 18.75
CA VAL A 55 12.33 -5.48 18.21
C VAL A 55 11.38 -4.97 17.11
N MET A 56 10.94 -5.85 16.22
CA MET A 56 10.01 -5.48 15.14
C MET A 56 8.64 -5.09 15.68
N ILE A 57 8.12 -5.79 16.67
CA ILE A 57 6.86 -5.43 17.34
C ILE A 57 6.99 -4.06 18.00
N GLN A 58 8.08 -3.82 18.72
CA GLN A 58 8.32 -2.54 19.36
C GLN A 58 8.44 -1.39 18.36
N LEU A 59 9.07 -1.64 17.23
CA LEU A 59 9.15 -0.66 16.14
C LEU A 59 7.75 -0.29 15.61
N MET A 60 6.90 -1.27 15.40
CA MET A 60 5.53 -1.03 14.93
C MET A 60 4.68 -0.31 15.97
N ASP A 61 4.80 -0.67 17.25
CA ASP A 61 4.09 0.00 18.33
C ASP A 61 4.50 1.48 18.44
N SER A 62 5.79 1.77 18.36
CA SER A 62 6.31 3.14 18.35
C SER A 62 5.85 3.93 17.12
N PHE A 63 5.81 3.29 15.97
CA PHE A 63 5.31 3.88 14.73
C PHE A 63 3.85 4.32 14.87
N VAL A 64 2.99 3.45 15.37
CA VAL A 64 1.57 3.75 15.56
C VAL A 64 1.37 4.85 16.62
N GLU A 65 2.12 4.80 17.71
CA GLU A 65 2.03 5.80 18.78
C GLU A 65 2.44 7.20 18.27
N LEU A 66 3.52 7.30 17.51
CA LEU A 66 3.96 8.55 16.90
C LEU A 66 2.96 9.10 15.88
N LEU A 67 2.34 8.25 15.08
CA LEU A 67 1.28 8.68 14.17
C LEU A 67 0.07 9.23 14.93
N HIS A 68 -0.36 8.55 16.00
CA HIS A 68 -1.47 9.01 16.84
C HIS A 68 -1.14 10.33 17.55
N SER A 69 0.11 10.59 17.82
CA SER A 69 0.57 11.86 18.40
C SER A 69 0.64 13.02 17.38
N GLY A 70 0.34 12.75 16.12
CA GLY A 70 0.29 13.75 15.05
C GLY A 70 1.59 13.96 14.29
N TYR A 71 2.61 13.15 14.53
CA TYR A 71 3.86 13.20 13.77
C TYR A 71 3.73 12.53 12.42
N SER A 72 4.46 13.05 11.43
CA SER A 72 4.76 12.29 10.23
C SER A 72 5.95 11.37 10.53
N VAL A 73 5.86 10.13 10.11
CA VAL A 73 6.89 9.12 10.39
C VAL A 73 7.46 8.59 9.07
N GLU A 74 8.76 8.71 8.93
CA GLU A 74 9.49 8.20 7.77
C GLU A 74 9.98 6.78 8.03
N LEU A 75 9.68 5.88 7.10
CA LEU A 75 10.29 4.56 7.04
C LEU A 75 11.32 4.54 5.91
N ARG A 76 12.58 4.31 6.27
CA ARG A 76 13.70 4.33 5.36
C ARG A 76 13.49 3.36 4.19
N GLY A 77 13.63 3.87 2.97
CA GLY A 77 13.48 3.09 1.75
C GLY A 77 12.03 2.83 1.32
N LEU A 78 11.06 3.24 2.13
CA LEU A 78 9.63 3.07 1.84
C LEU A 78 8.97 4.42 1.55
N GLY A 79 8.93 5.29 2.52
CA GLY A 79 8.31 6.61 2.41
C GLY A 79 7.86 7.14 3.75
N THR A 80 7.00 8.14 3.70
CA THR A 80 6.51 8.85 4.88
C THR A 80 5.01 8.62 5.07
N PHE A 81 4.63 8.30 6.29
CA PHE A 81 3.24 8.15 6.72
C PHE A 81 2.82 9.35 7.57
N ARG A 82 1.61 9.81 7.37
CA ARG A 82 1.01 10.88 8.18
C ARG A 82 -0.49 10.68 8.30
N LEU A 83 -1.07 11.23 9.34
CA LEU A 83 -2.51 11.32 9.46
C LEU A 83 -3.04 12.55 8.69
N GLN A 84 -4.20 12.39 8.10
CA GLN A 84 -4.93 13.44 7.44
C GLN A 84 -6.34 13.53 8.05
N ALA A 85 -6.74 14.73 8.42
CA ALA A 85 -8.10 14.98 8.86
C ALA A 85 -9.04 15.07 7.66
N CYS A 86 -10.17 14.40 7.76
CA CYS A 86 -11.26 14.47 6.79
C CYS A 86 -12.51 14.96 7.49
N SER A 87 -13.10 16.01 6.99
CA SER A 87 -14.38 16.53 7.47
C SER A 87 -15.22 17.03 6.30
N PRO A 88 -16.56 17.10 6.42
CA PRO A 88 -17.39 17.75 5.42
C PRO A 88 -17.00 19.21 5.25
N TRP A 89 -17.04 19.69 4.01
CA TRP A 89 -16.84 21.12 3.75
C TRP A 89 -18.02 21.94 4.29
N THR A 90 -17.70 23.04 4.95
CA THR A 90 -18.71 23.97 5.51
C THR A 90 -18.39 25.40 5.11
N GLU A 91 -19.40 26.22 4.96
CA GLU A 91 -19.23 27.65 4.61
C GLU A 91 -18.70 28.47 5.77
N THR A 92 -19.06 28.09 7.00
CA THR A 92 -18.67 28.81 8.21
C THR A 92 -17.91 27.88 9.17
N PRO A 93 -16.95 28.41 9.97
CA PRO A 93 -16.23 27.60 10.96
C PRO A 93 -17.13 27.00 12.04
N GLN A 94 -18.24 27.67 12.38
CA GLN A 94 -19.17 27.24 13.42
C GLN A 94 -19.96 25.99 13.06
N GLU A 95 -20.08 25.67 11.77
CA GLU A 95 -20.74 24.47 11.27
C GLU A 95 -19.87 23.23 11.37
N GLN A 96 -18.57 23.40 11.66
CA GLN A 96 -17.65 22.28 11.85
C GLN A 96 -17.71 21.76 13.28
N HIS A 97 -17.99 20.48 13.41
CA HIS A 97 -18.08 19.79 14.70
C HIS A 97 -16.96 18.76 14.83
N LYS A 98 -16.43 18.59 16.03
CA LYS A 98 -15.38 17.61 16.32
C LYS A 98 -15.81 16.19 15.97
N GLU A 99 -17.07 15.87 16.18
CA GLU A 99 -17.66 14.56 15.91
C GLU A 99 -17.71 14.20 14.42
N SER A 100 -17.66 15.21 13.55
CA SER A 100 -17.64 15.00 12.09
C SER A 100 -16.23 14.78 11.52
N VAL A 101 -15.19 15.00 12.32
CA VAL A 101 -13.81 14.83 11.89
C VAL A 101 -13.41 13.35 11.97
N ARG A 102 -12.91 12.85 10.86
CA ARG A 102 -12.34 11.51 10.74
C ARG A 102 -10.87 11.60 10.37
N ALA A 103 -10.09 10.62 10.82
CA ALA A 103 -8.69 10.52 10.46
C ALA A 103 -8.51 9.43 9.39
N SER A 104 -7.66 9.71 8.44
CA SER A 104 -7.17 8.74 7.47
C SER A 104 -5.65 8.76 7.44
N ILE A 105 -5.06 7.67 6.96
CA ILE A 105 -3.61 7.58 6.79
C ILE A 105 -3.25 7.92 5.35
N ARG A 106 -2.31 8.83 5.18
CA ARG A 106 -1.70 9.13 3.90
C ARG A 106 -0.27 8.60 3.87
N PHE A 107 0.03 7.86 2.82
CA PHE A 107 1.36 7.35 2.54
C PHE A 107 1.93 8.07 1.31
N GLU A 108 3.13 8.60 1.46
CA GLU A 108 3.88 9.21 0.37
C GLU A 108 5.18 8.41 0.15
N PRO A 109 5.33 7.74 -1.00
CA PRO A 109 6.53 6.96 -1.30
C PRO A 109 7.77 7.85 -1.37
N CYS A 110 8.93 7.31 -0.97
CA CYS A 110 10.21 7.99 -1.15
C CYS A 110 10.62 8.02 -2.64
N ASP A 111 11.56 8.90 -2.98
CA ASP A 111 12.01 9.07 -4.36
C ASP A 111 12.62 7.79 -4.96
N ASP A 112 13.33 7.00 -4.17
CA ASP A 112 13.91 5.74 -4.62
C ASP A 112 12.83 4.72 -4.96
N LEU A 113 11.78 4.63 -4.14
CA LEU A 113 10.63 3.76 -4.42
C LEU A 113 9.86 4.25 -5.64
N LYS A 114 9.63 5.56 -5.78
CA LYS A 114 8.99 6.15 -6.96
C LYS A 114 9.75 5.83 -8.24
N ARG A 115 11.08 5.98 -8.24
CA ARG A 115 11.92 5.65 -9.39
C ARG A 115 11.86 4.17 -9.75
N TYR A 116 11.87 3.29 -8.74
CA TYR A 116 11.73 1.86 -8.95
C TYR A 116 10.39 1.49 -9.59
N LEU A 117 9.30 2.12 -9.14
CA LEU A 117 7.94 1.83 -9.61
C LEU A 117 7.59 2.50 -10.94
N ARG A 118 8.29 3.58 -11.33
CA ARG A 118 8.03 4.30 -12.59
C ARG A 118 8.27 3.44 -13.82
N HIS A 119 9.30 2.62 -13.79
CA HIS A 119 9.67 1.72 -14.88
C HIS A 119 9.86 0.29 -14.36
N PRO A 120 8.77 -0.38 -13.97
CA PRO A 120 8.87 -1.74 -13.47
C PRO A 120 9.26 -2.70 -14.59
N MET A 121 10.04 -3.71 -14.27
CA MET A 121 10.26 -4.83 -15.18
C MET A 121 9.03 -5.72 -15.17
N VAL A 122 8.25 -5.67 -16.24
CA VAL A 122 7.00 -6.42 -16.38
C VAL A 122 7.17 -7.66 -17.25
N GLN A 123 6.37 -8.66 -16.97
CA GLN A 123 6.25 -9.87 -17.76
C GLN A 123 4.77 -10.14 -18.04
N TRP A 124 4.42 -10.24 -19.30
CA TRP A 124 3.07 -10.61 -19.71
C TRP A 124 2.80 -12.08 -19.41
N THR A 125 1.65 -12.37 -18.82
CA THR A 125 1.23 -13.76 -18.55
C THR A 125 0.59 -14.42 -19.77
N GLY A 126 0.25 -13.63 -20.79
CA GLY A 126 -0.50 -14.11 -21.94
C GLY A 126 -2.00 -14.32 -21.70
N LYS A 127 -2.45 -14.17 -20.46
CA LYS A 127 -3.87 -14.31 -20.12
C LYS A 127 -4.64 -13.02 -20.40
N LEU A 128 -5.87 -13.19 -20.85
CA LEU A 128 -6.88 -12.15 -20.97
C LEU A 128 -7.96 -12.39 -19.94
N VAL A 129 -8.16 -11.45 -19.03
CA VAL A 129 -9.13 -11.55 -17.94
C VAL A 129 -10.38 -10.73 -18.31
N PHE A 130 -11.56 -11.35 -18.16
CA PHE A 130 -12.83 -10.67 -18.32
C PHE A 130 -13.38 -10.24 -16.95
N PRO A 131 -14.21 -9.17 -16.87
CA PRO A 131 -14.74 -8.69 -15.60
C PRO A 131 -15.49 -9.71 -14.77
N ALA A 132 -16.12 -10.69 -15.40
CA ALA A 132 -16.86 -11.76 -14.73
C ALA A 132 -15.99 -12.76 -13.96
N ASP A 133 -14.68 -12.80 -14.28
CA ASP A 133 -13.75 -13.77 -13.65
C ASP A 133 -13.18 -13.25 -12.33
N LYS A 134 -13.60 -12.07 -11.87
CA LYS A 134 -13.11 -11.46 -10.62
C LYS A 134 -13.97 -11.70 -9.40
N ASP A 135 -15.17 -12.25 -9.60
CA ASP A 135 -16.14 -12.41 -8.50
C ASP A 135 -16.10 -13.82 -7.85
N GLU A 136 -15.15 -14.68 -8.24
CA GLU A 136 -15.01 -16.04 -7.70
C GLU A 136 -13.75 -16.27 -6.85
N GLU A 137 -13.24 -15.22 -6.21
CA GLU A 137 -12.20 -15.39 -5.17
C GLU A 137 -12.65 -14.82 -3.84
#